data_036c3f412909c7516e4360f185f4452c
#
_entry.id   036c3f412909c7516e4360f185f4452c
#
_cell.length_a   1.000
_cell.length_b   1.000
_cell.length_c   1.000
_cell.angle_alpha   90.00
_cell.angle_beta   90.00
_cell.angle_gamma   90.00
#
_symmetry.space_group_name_H-M   'P 1'
#
loop_
_entity.id
_entity.type
_entity.pdbx_description
1 polymer ?
#
loop_
_entity_poly.entity_id
_entity_poly.type
_entity_poly.pdbx_seq_one_letter_code
_entity_poly.pdbx_strand_id
1 'polypeptide(L)'
;MTTVYLLRHSEPLKINNIENSDSLQLQNEKWGLTINGENIAKEKSKNSELQDFDIVFSSNYVRAIATAKYFTNDKINVVESFGERKFGIDNWNELPDDFSKKQYEDFDYKFSNGESLNMVINREYEALNNILNNYKDKKVLIVGHSTAIASLLTKWCDVDFMGDYKFNNEVFFDGKWNYCECFRLEFDDNNNLINIHNIKFD
;
A
#
# COMPACT_ATOMS: atom_id res chain seq x y z
N MET A 1 20.49 -10.71 -0.47
CA MET A 1 19.62 -9.74 -1.18
C MET A 1 18.17 -9.99 -0.81
N THR A 2 17.46 -8.98 -0.31
CA THR A 2 16.06 -9.11 0.14
C THR A 2 15.12 -8.58 -0.94
N THR A 3 14.06 -9.35 -1.26
CA THR A 3 13.06 -8.95 -2.26
C THR A 3 11.74 -8.65 -1.56
N VAL A 4 11.24 -7.44 -1.73
CA VAL A 4 9.97 -6.98 -1.14
C VAL A 4 8.96 -6.71 -2.24
N TYR A 5 7.77 -7.27 -2.08
CA TYR A 5 6.62 -7.00 -2.94
C TYR A 5 5.65 -6.09 -2.20
N LEU A 6 5.38 -4.92 -2.78
CA LEU A 6 4.36 -3.99 -2.31
C LEU A 6 3.10 -4.19 -3.14
N LEU A 7 2.05 -4.71 -2.53
CA LEU A 7 0.79 -5.05 -3.18
C LEU A 7 -0.34 -4.14 -2.68
N ARG A 8 -1.00 -3.43 -3.59
CA ARG A 8 -2.26 -2.75 -3.27
C ARG A 8 -3.35 -3.79 -2.98
N HIS A 9 -4.18 -3.55 -1.95
CA HIS A 9 -5.37 -4.36 -1.69
C HIS A 9 -6.30 -4.45 -2.91
N SER A 10 -7.13 -5.48 -2.95
CA SER A 10 -8.16 -5.70 -3.99
C SER A 10 -9.39 -4.80 -3.79
N GLU A 11 -10.42 -4.96 -4.61
CA GLU A 11 -11.62 -4.10 -4.64
C GLU A 11 -12.36 -4.09 -3.30
N PRO A 12 -12.46 -2.91 -2.64
CA PRO A 12 -13.10 -2.81 -1.34
C PRO A 12 -14.62 -2.70 -1.45
N LEU A 13 -15.33 -3.34 -0.54
CA LEU A 13 -16.75 -3.13 -0.31
C LEU A 13 -16.92 -1.91 0.61
N LYS A 14 -17.14 -0.74 0.01
CA LYS A 14 -17.35 0.51 0.72
C LYS A 14 -18.77 0.58 1.27
N ILE A 15 -18.91 0.40 2.58
CA ILE A 15 -20.19 0.52 3.29
C ILE A 15 -20.12 1.80 4.13
N ASN A 16 -20.91 2.80 3.74
CA ASN A 16 -21.08 4.02 4.52
C ASN A 16 -22.39 3.87 5.30
N ASN A 17 -22.30 3.49 6.57
CA ASN A 17 -23.47 3.40 7.43
C ASN A 17 -23.54 4.65 8.31
N ILE A 18 -24.45 5.56 7.97
CA ILE A 18 -24.67 6.81 8.69
C ILE A 18 -25.17 6.58 10.13
N GLU A 19 -25.79 5.45 10.40
CA GLU A 19 -26.29 5.06 11.73
C GLU A 19 -25.21 4.39 12.62
N ASN A 20 -24.04 4.17 12.06
CA ASN A 20 -22.95 3.55 12.80
C ASN A 20 -22.29 4.58 13.73
N SER A 21 -22.09 4.21 15.00
CA SER A 21 -21.38 5.02 16.00
C SER A 21 -19.85 5.04 15.79
N ASP A 22 -19.33 4.22 14.89
CA ASP A 22 -17.90 4.20 14.57
C ASP A 22 -17.47 5.50 13.87
N SER A 23 -16.28 5.98 14.20
CA SER A 23 -15.68 7.09 13.44
C SER A 23 -15.49 6.69 11.96
N LEU A 24 -15.44 7.69 11.07
CA LEU A 24 -15.19 7.46 9.65
C LEU A 24 -13.91 6.66 9.41
N GLN A 25 -12.86 6.95 10.17
CA GLN A 25 -11.60 6.20 10.10
C GLN A 25 -11.81 4.72 10.40
N LEU A 26 -12.51 4.39 11.49
CA LEU A 26 -12.79 3.01 11.86
C LEU A 26 -13.69 2.30 10.85
N GLN A 27 -14.70 3.00 10.29
CA GLN A 27 -15.53 2.45 9.21
C GLN A 27 -14.66 2.11 7.97
N ASN A 28 -13.77 3.03 7.57
CA ASN A 28 -12.84 2.81 6.45
C ASN A 28 -11.89 1.61 6.72
N GLU A 29 -11.41 1.44 7.93
CA GLU A 29 -10.58 0.29 8.31
C GLU A 29 -11.33 -1.04 8.24
N LYS A 30 -12.62 -1.03 8.59
CA LYS A 30 -13.49 -2.22 8.58
C LYS A 30 -13.97 -2.66 7.20
N TRP A 31 -13.86 -1.84 6.14
CA TRP A 31 -14.27 -2.25 4.80
C TRP A 31 -13.54 -3.51 4.34
N GLY A 32 -14.33 -4.56 4.05
CA GLY A 32 -13.84 -5.80 3.47
C GLY A 32 -13.67 -5.72 1.95
N LEU A 33 -13.70 -6.88 1.28
CA LEU A 33 -13.69 -6.97 -0.18
C LEU A 33 -15.10 -7.21 -0.74
N THR A 34 -15.34 -6.76 -1.97
CA THR A 34 -16.48 -7.21 -2.76
C THR A 34 -16.25 -8.67 -3.21
N ILE A 35 -17.31 -9.35 -3.68
CA ILE A 35 -17.17 -10.67 -4.32
C ILE A 35 -16.21 -10.59 -5.52
N ASN A 36 -16.29 -9.51 -6.30
CA ASN A 36 -15.36 -9.27 -7.41
C ASN A 36 -13.94 -9.07 -6.90
N GLY A 37 -13.76 -8.32 -5.79
CA GLY A 37 -12.45 -8.13 -5.15
C GLY A 37 -11.81 -9.44 -4.67
N GLU A 38 -12.61 -10.36 -4.11
CA GLU A 38 -12.17 -11.71 -3.74
C GLU A 38 -11.69 -12.49 -4.99
N ASN A 39 -12.45 -12.42 -6.10
CA ASN A 39 -12.08 -13.07 -7.35
C ASN A 39 -10.81 -12.49 -7.96
N ILE A 40 -10.66 -11.15 -7.97
CA ILE A 40 -9.44 -10.48 -8.47
C ILE A 40 -8.22 -10.94 -7.66
N ALA A 41 -8.29 -10.91 -6.32
CA ALA A 41 -7.17 -11.34 -5.48
C ALA A 41 -6.79 -12.79 -5.73
N LYS A 42 -7.79 -13.68 -5.86
CA LYS A 42 -7.60 -15.10 -6.17
C LYS A 42 -6.94 -15.31 -7.54
N GLU A 43 -7.35 -14.58 -8.57
CA GLU A 43 -6.73 -14.70 -9.90
C GLU A 43 -5.29 -14.17 -9.89
N LYS A 44 -5.06 -13.01 -9.27
CA LYS A 44 -3.72 -12.42 -9.20
C LYS A 44 -2.74 -13.29 -8.40
N SER A 45 -3.20 -13.99 -7.37
CA SER A 45 -2.35 -14.91 -6.59
C SER A 45 -1.87 -16.14 -7.37
N LYS A 46 -2.44 -16.44 -8.54
CA LYS A 46 -1.96 -17.52 -9.41
C LYS A 46 -0.69 -17.16 -10.19
N ASN A 47 -0.33 -15.88 -10.25
CA ASN A 47 0.92 -15.47 -10.87
C ASN A 47 2.11 -16.14 -10.15
N SER A 48 2.96 -16.84 -10.88
CA SER A 48 4.07 -17.62 -10.31
C SER A 48 5.08 -16.76 -9.54
N GLU A 49 5.19 -15.48 -9.89
CA GLU A 49 6.05 -14.54 -9.19
C GLU A 49 5.49 -14.14 -7.82
N LEU A 50 4.18 -14.27 -7.62
CA LEU A 50 3.48 -13.92 -6.38
C LEU A 50 3.14 -15.15 -5.50
N GLN A 51 3.95 -16.20 -5.61
CA GLN A 51 3.85 -17.42 -4.80
C GLN A 51 5.09 -17.60 -3.93
N ASP A 52 5.02 -18.49 -2.97
CA ASP A 52 6.15 -18.92 -2.12
C ASP A 52 6.85 -17.76 -1.39
N PHE A 53 6.06 -16.86 -0.81
CA PHE A 53 6.59 -15.83 0.09
C PHE A 53 7.08 -16.45 1.39
N ASP A 54 8.31 -16.09 1.82
CA ASP A 54 8.84 -16.50 3.12
C ASP A 54 8.05 -15.88 4.27
N ILE A 55 7.51 -14.67 4.07
CA ILE A 55 6.73 -13.96 5.07
C ILE A 55 5.78 -12.95 4.43
N VAL A 56 4.59 -12.83 5.01
CA VAL A 56 3.55 -11.89 4.54
C VAL A 56 3.17 -10.93 5.65
N PHE A 57 3.21 -9.65 5.31
CA PHE A 57 2.72 -8.54 6.11
C PHE A 57 1.48 -7.92 5.47
N SER A 58 0.63 -7.33 6.29
CA SER A 58 -0.53 -6.57 5.83
C SER A 58 -0.75 -5.36 6.72
N SER A 59 -1.33 -4.31 6.17
CA SER A 59 -1.91 -3.25 6.99
C SER A 59 -3.02 -3.81 7.89
N ASN A 60 -3.45 -3.04 8.88
CA ASN A 60 -4.54 -3.38 9.79
C ASN A 60 -5.95 -3.26 9.15
N TYR A 61 -6.06 -2.77 7.92
CA TYR A 61 -7.33 -2.63 7.22
C TYR A 61 -7.86 -3.99 6.75
N VAL A 62 -9.14 -4.27 6.99
CA VAL A 62 -9.75 -5.57 6.69
C VAL A 62 -9.56 -5.98 5.22
N ARG A 63 -9.73 -5.04 4.27
CA ARG A 63 -9.52 -5.29 2.83
C ARG A 63 -8.09 -5.73 2.48
N ALA A 64 -7.09 -5.21 3.19
CA ALA A 64 -5.70 -5.60 2.96
C ALA A 64 -5.42 -7.00 3.53
N ILE A 65 -5.89 -7.30 4.74
CA ILE A 65 -5.79 -8.62 5.34
C ILE A 65 -6.54 -9.65 4.49
N ALA A 66 -7.76 -9.32 4.03
CA ALA A 66 -8.56 -10.18 3.16
C ALA A 66 -7.91 -10.43 1.79
N THR A 67 -7.16 -9.45 1.25
CA THR A 67 -6.34 -9.65 0.05
C THR A 67 -5.17 -10.58 0.34
N ALA A 68 -4.41 -10.33 1.42
CA ALA A 68 -3.20 -11.07 1.78
C ALA A 68 -3.44 -12.58 1.92
N LYS A 69 -4.62 -13.00 2.38
CA LYS A 69 -4.98 -14.43 2.56
C LYS A 69 -4.93 -15.27 1.29
N TYR A 70 -4.97 -14.64 0.10
CA TYR A 70 -4.84 -15.36 -1.18
C TYR A 70 -3.40 -15.64 -1.57
N PHE A 71 -2.43 -14.96 -0.94
CA PHE A 71 -1.00 -15.05 -1.28
C PHE A 71 -0.19 -15.88 -0.28
N THR A 72 -0.83 -16.40 0.77
CA THR A 72 -0.20 -17.29 1.74
C THR A 72 -1.23 -18.15 2.47
N ASN A 73 -0.81 -19.35 2.87
CA ASN A 73 -1.55 -20.19 3.83
C ASN A 73 -1.01 -20.05 5.26
N ASP A 74 0.09 -19.31 5.42
CA ASP A 74 0.75 -19.10 6.70
C ASP A 74 0.20 -17.86 7.42
N LYS A 75 0.77 -17.56 8.57
CA LYS A 75 0.40 -16.40 9.37
C LYS A 75 0.64 -15.09 8.61
N ILE A 76 -0.37 -14.22 8.58
CA ILE A 76 -0.26 -12.84 8.14
C ILE A 76 0.14 -11.97 9.33
N ASN A 77 1.24 -11.22 9.21
CA ASN A 77 1.70 -10.29 10.23
C ASN A 77 1.07 -8.92 9.98
N VAL A 78 0.18 -8.50 10.88
CA VAL A 78 -0.53 -7.22 10.76
C VAL A 78 0.33 -6.10 11.36
N VAL A 79 0.59 -5.05 10.55
CA VAL A 79 1.39 -3.89 10.92
C VAL A 79 0.64 -2.62 10.56
N GLU A 80 0.22 -1.85 11.56
CA GLU A 80 -0.57 -0.62 11.38
C GLU A 80 0.16 0.41 10.50
N SER A 81 1.48 0.47 10.57
CA SER A 81 2.31 1.40 9.79
C SER A 81 2.15 1.24 8.27
N PHE A 82 1.60 0.15 7.76
CA PHE A 82 1.27 -0.02 6.33
C PHE A 82 -0.17 0.36 5.99
N GLY A 83 -0.89 1.00 6.91
CA GLY A 83 -2.25 1.51 6.68
C GLY A 83 -2.29 2.65 5.66
N GLU A 84 -3.49 2.92 5.12
CA GLU A 84 -3.69 4.09 4.26
C GLU A 84 -3.54 5.38 5.09
N ARG A 85 -3.27 6.50 4.42
CA ARG A 85 -3.23 7.81 5.07
C ARG A 85 -4.55 8.08 5.81
N LYS A 86 -4.46 8.66 7.00
CA LYS A 86 -5.61 9.07 7.80
C LYS A 86 -6.06 10.46 7.35
N PHE A 87 -7.35 10.61 7.05
CA PHE A 87 -7.88 11.88 6.55
C PHE A 87 -8.17 12.90 7.68
N GLY A 88 -8.42 12.43 8.90
CA GLY A 88 -8.68 13.28 10.07
C GLY A 88 -10.02 14.02 10.01
N ILE A 89 -11.04 13.40 9.42
CA ILE A 89 -12.39 13.92 9.23
C ILE A 89 -13.41 12.97 9.84
N ASP A 90 -14.55 13.51 10.23
CA ASP A 90 -15.71 12.74 10.71
C ASP A 90 -16.72 12.46 9.60
N ASN A 91 -16.70 13.25 8.53
CA ASN A 91 -17.56 13.08 7.36
C ASN A 91 -16.78 13.37 6.07
N TRP A 92 -17.01 12.58 5.01
CA TRP A 92 -16.36 12.77 3.70
C TRP A 92 -16.58 14.14 3.08
N ASN A 93 -17.73 14.80 3.38
CA ASN A 93 -18.05 16.15 2.90
C ASN A 93 -17.17 17.25 3.50
N GLU A 94 -16.40 16.95 4.56
CA GLU A 94 -15.46 17.90 5.17
C GLU A 94 -14.17 17.99 4.40
N LEU A 95 -13.85 16.96 3.60
CA LEU A 95 -12.59 16.90 2.86
C LEU A 95 -12.66 17.92 1.69
N PRO A 96 -11.69 18.86 1.59
CA PRO A 96 -11.64 19.77 0.45
C PRO A 96 -11.52 19.03 -0.89
N ASP A 97 -12.19 19.50 -1.93
CA ASP A 97 -12.15 18.89 -3.26
C ASP A 97 -10.70 18.79 -3.82
N ASP A 98 -9.86 19.76 -3.47
CA ASP A 98 -8.46 19.83 -3.88
C ASP A 98 -7.47 19.20 -2.88
N PHE A 99 -7.97 18.48 -1.86
CA PHE A 99 -7.13 17.90 -0.80
C PHE A 99 -5.96 17.08 -1.33
N SER A 100 -6.25 16.13 -2.22
CA SER A 100 -5.18 15.27 -2.77
C SER A 100 -4.15 16.07 -3.57
N LYS A 101 -4.60 17.05 -4.38
CA LYS A 101 -3.71 17.92 -5.13
C LYS A 101 -2.80 18.71 -4.20
N LYS A 102 -3.35 19.30 -3.15
CA LYS A 102 -2.55 20.05 -2.15
C LYS A 102 -1.50 19.16 -1.48
N GLN A 103 -1.85 17.92 -1.14
CA GLN A 103 -0.87 16.98 -0.58
C GLN A 103 0.23 16.60 -1.56
N TYR A 104 -0.06 16.52 -2.87
CA TYR A 104 0.94 16.21 -3.88
C TYR A 104 1.86 17.40 -4.17
N GLU A 105 1.38 18.62 -3.99
CA GLU A 105 2.16 19.85 -4.13
C GLU A 105 2.95 20.19 -2.86
N ASP A 106 2.44 19.83 -1.68
CA ASP A 106 3.06 20.04 -0.37
C ASP A 106 2.91 18.79 0.51
N PHE A 107 3.98 18.03 0.66
CA PHE A 107 4.00 16.77 1.42
C PHE A 107 3.79 16.97 2.93
N ASP A 108 3.91 18.17 3.45
CA ASP A 108 3.60 18.50 4.85
C ASP A 108 2.14 18.93 5.03
N TYR A 109 1.40 19.19 3.92
CA TYR A 109 0.00 19.54 4.00
C TYR A 109 -0.82 18.38 4.58
N LYS A 110 -1.63 18.71 5.57
CA LYS A 110 -2.64 17.82 6.15
C LYS A 110 -3.91 18.59 6.49
N PHE A 111 -5.02 17.89 6.51
CA PHE A 111 -6.30 18.46 6.91
C PHE A 111 -6.65 17.98 8.32
N SER A 112 -7.03 18.92 9.19
CA SER A 112 -7.45 18.62 10.56
C SER A 112 -6.41 17.72 11.30
N ASN A 113 -6.87 16.64 11.90
CA ASN A 113 -6.06 15.66 12.63
C ASN A 113 -5.56 14.50 11.75
N GLY A 114 -5.65 14.65 10.42
CA GLY A 114 -5.16 13.65 9.47
C GLY A 114 -3.64 13.60 9.35
N GLU A 115 -3.18 12.78 8.42
CA GLU A 115 -1.76 12.64 8.11
C GLU A 115 -1.37 13.46 6.88
N SER A 116 -0.18 14.02 6.91
CA SER A 116 0.53 14.49 5.72
C SER A 116 1.21 13.31 5.01
N LEU A 117 1.62 13.50 3.74
CA LEU A 117 2.36 12.45 3.03
C LEU A 117 3.71 12.16 3.71
N ASN A 118 4.40 13.18 4.24
CA ASN A 118 5.63 12.98 4.99
C ASN A 118 5.43 12.13 6.25
N MET A 119 4.31 12.24 6.95
CA MET A 119 3.99 11.36 8.08
C MET A 119 3.81 9.90 7.61
N VAL A 120 3.10 9.69 6.50
CA VAL A 120 2.92 8.36 5.91
C VAL A 120 4.26 7.76 5.47
N ILE A 121 5.08 8.51 4.74
CA ILE A 121 6.42 8.10 4.30
C ILE A 121 7.26 7.64 5.49
N ASN A 122 7.30 8.44 6.56
CA ASN A 122 8.16 8.15 7.70
C ASN A 122 7.76 6.86 8.41
N ARG A 123 6.45 6.65 8.70
CA ARG A 123 6.00 5.42 9.39
C ARG A 123 6.17 4.15 8.55
N GLU A 124 5.90 4.24 7.23
CA GLU A 124 6.08 3.10 6.33
C GLU A 124 7.55 2.77 6.12
N TYR A 125 8.39 3.79 5.93
CA TYR A 125 9.83 3.60 5.76
C TYR A 125 10.49 3.01 7.00
N GLU A 126 10.10 3.45 8.20
CA GLU A 126 10.57 2.86 9.45
C GLU A 126 10.16 1.38 9.58
N ALA A 127 8.89 1.07 9.28
CA ALA A 127 8.40 -0.31 9.30
C ALA A 127 9.11 -1.19 8.26
N LEU A 128 9.33 -0.69 7.04
CA LEU A 128 10.06 -1.41 6.00
C LEU A 128 11.53 -1.64 6.41
N ASN A 129 12.22 -0.65 6.96
CA ASN A 129 13.59 -0.81 7.44
C ASN A 129 13.70 -1.89 8.54
N ASN A 130 12.73 -1.95 9.45
CA ASN A 130 12.66 -3.02 10.43
C ASN A 130 12.54 -4.40 9.77
N ILE A 131 11.73 -4.52 8.72
CA ILE A 131 11.60 -5.76 7.95
C ILE A 131 12.93 -6.12 7.27
N LEU A 132 13.54 -5.17 6.54
CA LEU A 132 14.81 -5.39 5.85
C LEU A 132 15.95 -5.80 6.79
N ASN A 133 15.96 -5.30 8.02
CA ASN A 133 16.96 -5.67 9.02
C ASN A 133 16.74 -7.08 9.60
N ASN A 134 15.49 -7.50 9.77
CA ASN A 134 15.15 -8.75 10.45
C ASN A 134 14.95 -9.93 9.49
N TYR A 135 14.73 -9.68 8.19
CA TYR A 135 14.39 -10.70 7.20
C TYR A 135 15.32 -10.63 5.98
N LYS A 136 16.63 -10.74 6.24
CA LYS A 136 17.65 -10.77 5.18
C LYS A 136 17.46 -11.99 4.28
N ASP A 137 17.73 -11.79 2.99
CA ASP A 137 17.65 -12.82 1.94
C ASP A 137 16.27 -13.50 1.81
N LYS A 138 15.22 -12.77 2.19
CA LYS A 138 13.85 -13.25 2.17
C LYS A 138 13.04 -12.64 1.04
N LYS A 139 12.02 -13.39 0.61
CA LYS A 139 10.97 -12.95 -0.28
C LYS A 139 9.77 -12.52 0.56
N VAL A 140 9.52 -11.22 0.64
CA VAL A 140 8.54 -10.61 1.55
C VAL A 140 7.39 -10.02 0.75
N LEU A 141 6.15 -10.27 1.18
CA LEU A 141 4.97 -9.56 0.69
C LEU A 141 4.48 -8.57 1.74
N ILE A 142 4.15 -7.35 1.31
CA ILE A 142 3.48 -6.33 2.11
C ILE A 142 2.22 -5.89 1.38
N VAL A 143 1.05 -6.15 1.96
CA VAL A 143 -0.23 -5.72 1.39
C VAL A 143 -0.68 -4.42 2.04
N GLY A 144 -0.78 -3.37 1.23
CA GLY A 144 -1.08 -2.01 1.65
C GLY A 144 -2.06 -1.30 0.71
N HIS A 145 -1.86 0.01 0.54
CA HIS A 145 -2.79 0.93 -0.10
C HIS A 145 -2.06 1.80 -1.14
N SER A 146 -2.79 2.27 -2.16
CA SER A 146 -2.18 2.97 -3.29
C SER A 146 -1.46 4.26 -2.89
N THR A 147 -2.09 5.15 -2.09
CA THR A 147 -1.44 6.40 -1.72
C THR A 147 -0.27 6.17 -0.77
N ALA A 148 -0.41 5.24 0.17
CA ALA A 148 0.64 4.88 1.11
C ALA A 148 1.87 4.30 0.38
N ILE A 149 1.66 3.30 -0.50
CA ILE A 149 2.74 2.73 -1.33
C ILE A 149 3.38 3.81 -2.22
N ALA A 150 2.58 4.65 -2.91
CA ALA A 150 3.11 5.74 -3.74
C ALA A 150 3.99 6.69 -2.92
N SER A 151 3.52 7.04 -1.72
CA SER A 151 4.28 7.90 -0.79
C SER A 151 5.60 7.25 -0.38
N LEU A 152 5.60 5.99 0.00
CA LEU A 152 6.82 5.26 0.35
C LEU A 152 7.82 5.23 -0.81
N LEU A 153 7.35 5.03 -2.04
CA LEU A 153 8.22 4.97 -3.23
C LEU A 153 8.96 6.27 -3.49
N THR A 154 8.48 7.42 -3.01
CA THR A 154 9.19 8.71 -3.14
C THR A 154 10.56 8.73 -2.44
N LYS A 155 10.84 7.76 -1.56
CA LYS A 155 12.18 7.62 -0.93
C LYS A 155 13.29 7.32 -1.94
N TRP A 156 12.95 6.72 -3.08
CA TRP A 156 13.92 6.24 -4.07
C TRP A 156 13.56 6.61 -5.51
N CYS A 157 12.30 6.92 -5.74
CA CYS A 157 11.72 7.11 -7.08
C CYS A 157 11.24 8.55 -7.27
N ASP A 158 11.29 9.02 -8.51
CA ASP A 158 10.54 10.20 -8.94
C ASP A 158 9.09 9.76 -9.18
N VAL A 159 8.19 10.18 -8.29
CA VAL A 159 6.78 9.79 -8.29
C VAL A 159 5.93 11.00 -8.66
N ASP A 160 5.36 10.98 -9.87
CA ASP A 160 4.26 11.86 -10.22
C ASP A 160 2.93 11.20 -9.79
N PHE A 161 2.28 11.74 -8.75
CA PHE A 161 1.01 11.19 -8.26
C PHE A 161 -0.14 11.25 -9.28
N MET A 162 0.02 12.00 -10.38
CA MET A 162 -0.94 12.13 -11.48
C MET A 162 -0.42 11.53 -12.79
N GLY A 163 0.78 10.95 -12.77
CA GLY A 163 1.47 10.46 -13.98
C GLY A 163 2.45 9.33 -13.70
N ASP A 164 3.56 9.34 -14.39
CA ASP A 164 4.55 8.27 -14.40
C ASP A 164 5.41 8.22 -13.12
N TYR A 165 5.81 7.00 -12.75
CA TYR A 165 6.79 6.75 -11.70
C TYR A 165 8.11 6.28 -12.34
N LYS A 166 9.24 6.88 -11.92
CA LYS A 166 10.55 6.63 -12.51
C LYS A 166 11.55 6.21 -11.45
N PHE A 167 12.39 5.25 -11.82
CA PHE A 167 13.57 4.86 -11.06
C PHE A 167 14.79 4.95 -11.97
N ASN A 168 15.85 5.64 -11.54
CA ASN A 168 17.02 5.91 -12.39
C ASN A 168 16.67 6.51 -13.78
N ASN A 169 15.69 7.42 -13.82
CA ASN A 169 15.13 8.05 -15.03
C ASN A 169 14.35 7.11 -15.98
N GLU A 170 14.16 5.85 -15.63
CA GLU A 170 13.36 4.90 -16.41
C GLU A 170 11.95 4.78 -15.82
N VAL A 171 10.92 4.88 -16.69
CA VAL A 171 9.52 4.72 -16.28
C VAL A 171 9.26 3.24 -16.01
N PHE A 172 8.82 2.91 -14.79
CA PHE A 172 8.42 1.55 -14.43
C PHE A 172 6.92 1.40 -14.20
N PHE A 173 6.19 2.51 -14.01
CA PHE A 173 4.75 2.51 -13.79
C PHE A 173 4.11 3.79 -14.36
N ASP A 174 2.92 3.66 -14.98
CA ASP A 174 2.20 4.76 -15.66
C ASP A 174 1.19 5.49 -14.75
N GLY A 175 1.25 5.26 -13.45
CA GLY A 175 0.36 5.88 -12.45
C GLY A 175 -1.07 5.32 -12.41
N LYS A 176 -1.43 4.37 -13.28
CA LYS A 176 -2.77 3.79 -13.31
C LYS A 176 -2.91 2.64 -12.33
N TRP A 177 -3.33 2.96 -11.13
CA TRP A 177 -3.49 2.00 -10.05
C TRP A 177 -4.69 1.07 -10.27
N ASN A 178 -4.40 -0.20 -10.55
CA ASN A 178 -5.39 -1.27 -10.56
C ASN A 178 -5.54 -1.91 -9.16
N TYR A 179 -6.59 -2.69 -8.95
CA TYR A 179 -6.66 -3.57 -7.78
C TYR A 179 -5.59 -4.65 -7.86
N CYS A 180 -4.95 -4.93 -6.74
CA CYS A 180 -3.79 -5.80 -6.65
C CYS A 180 -2.58 -5.32 -7.52
N GLU A 181 -2.45 -4.01 -7.79
CA GLU A 181 -1.23 -3.48 -8.38
C GLU A 181 -0.04 -3.83 -7.51
N CYS A 182 1.04 -4.32 -8.10
CA CYS A 182 2.16 -4.88 -7.37
C CYS A 182 3.50 -4.41 -7.90
N PHE A 183 4.39 -4.04 -6.98
CA PHE A 183 5.78 -3.66 -7.29
C PHE A 183 6.73 -4.61 -6.58
N ARG A 184 7.73 -5.12 -7.32
CA ARG A 184 8.86 -5.87 -6.78
C ARG A 184 10.03 -4.92 -6.57
N LEU A 185 10.51 -4.84 -5.34
CA LEU A 185 11.67 -4.05 -4.91
C LEU A 185 12.79 -5.00 -4.50
N GLU A 186 14.00 -4.76 -4.98
CA GLU A 186 15.18 -5.55 -4.65
C GLU A 186 16.17 -4.70 -3.86
N PHE A 187 16.53 -5.18 -2.66
CA PHE A 187 17.43 -4.48 -1.74
C PHE A 187 18.74 -5.24 -1.58
N ASP A 188 19.87 -4.51 -1.58
CA ASP A 188 21.18 -5.06 -1.25
C ASP A 188 21.32 -5.35 0.26
N ASP A 189 22.47 -5.87 0.68
CA ASP A 189 22.74 -6.24 2.08
C ASP A 189 22.82 -5.01 3.01
N ASN A 190 22.96 -3.80 2.44
CA ASN A 190 22.97 -2.52 3.15
C ASN A 190 21.59 -1.84 3.15
N ASN A 191 20.54 -2.52 2.68
CA ASN A 191 19.18 -2.02 2.52
C ASN A 191 19.05 -0.87 1.49
N ASN A 192 19.96 -0.75 0.53
CA ASN A 192 19.78 0.16 -0.60
C ASN A 192 18.88 -0.49 -1.65
N LEU A 193 17.91 0.26 -2.17
CA LEU A 193 17.10 -0.19 -3.31
C LEU A 193 17.98 -0.20 -4.56
N ILE A 194 18.13 -1.38 -5.17
CA ILE A 194 18.94 -1.58 -6.38
C ILE A 194 18.07 -1.76 -7.63
N ASN A 195 16.82 -2.19 -7.46
CA ASN A 195 15.92 -2.41 -8.58
C ASN A 195 14.45 -2.31 -8.16
N ILE A 196 13.59 -1.89 -9.10
CA ILE A 196 12.13 -1.89 -8.95
C ILE A 196 11.45 -2.27 -10.26
N HIS A 197 10.42 -3.11 -10.15
CA HIS A 197 9.58 -3.49 -11.29
C HIS A 197 8.11 -3.44 -10.91
N ASN A 198 7.29 -2.96 -11.82
CA ASN A 198 5.84 -3.16 -11.74
C ASN A 198 5.49 -4.54 -12.32
N ILE A 199 4.89 -5.42 -11.53
CA ILE A 199 4.49 -6.75 -11.94
C ILE A 199 3.29 -6.64 -12.88
N LYS A 200 3.45 -7.09 -14.11
CA LYS A 200 2.36 -7.14 -15.08
C LYS A 200 1.58 -8.44 -14.93
N PHE A 201 0.29 -8.31 -15.00
CA PHE A 201 -0.62 -9.45 -14.98
C PHE A 201 -1.23 -9.59 -16.38
N ASP A 202 -1.09 -10.74 -16.96
CA ASP A 202 -1.70 -11.12 -18.23
C ASP A 202 -3.24 -11.29 -18.10
#